data_bbc9b95c58b65f8b90bf705ab5716ace
#
_entry.id   bbc9b95c58b65f8b90bf705ab5716ace
#
_cell.length_a   1.000
_cell.length_b   1.000
_cell.length_c   1.000
_cell.angle_alpha   90.00
_cell.angle_beta   90.00
_cell.angle_gamma   90.00
#
_symmetry.space_group_name_H-M   'P 1'
#
loop_
_entity.id
_entity.type
_entity.pdbx_description
1 polymer ?
#
loop_
_entity_poly.entity_id
_entity_poly.type
_entity_poly.pdbx_seq_one_letter_code
_entity_poly.pdbx_strand_id
1 'polypeptide(L)'
;MASVTPVTTDEIYEKYLKKAIAEINELGDEIARAAKGEHVPVLGSGHPRADVFLLKHLPQPAEVQEGVAFYGRAGQAILKSLQRLNVDPLSIYGTNCLKFADEDEEEARRFLTRELHVVQPKLIVVMGEDALGFLNELEFPLAAPVEPRLGEIQEWTPTVHVLYVPDIDSSLDEQPSKTRFWNAFKALGPWWADLPPY
;
A
#
# COMPACT_ATOMS: atom_id res chain seq x y z
N MET A 1 -16.03 36.06 27.21
CA MET A 1 -14.83 35.65 26.43
C MET A 1 -14.82 34.13 26.40
N ALA A 2 -15.01 33.55 25.25
CA ALA A 2 -14.91 32.10 25.09
C ALA A 2 -13.44 31.71 25.27
N SER A 3 -13.15 30.90 26.26
CA SER A 3 -11.83 30.31 26.49
C SER A 3 -11.53 29.37 25.32
N VAL A 4 -10.61 29.74 24.43
CA VAL A 4 -10.11 28.83 23.39
C VAL A 4 -9.16 27.87 24.08
N THR A 5 -9.62 26.64 24.32
CA THR A 5 -8.76 25.55 24.80
C THR A 5 -7.75 25.25 23.69
N PRO A 6 -6.44 25.22 23.98
CA PRO A 6 -5.45 24.84 22.96
C PRO A 6 -5.70 23.42 22.47
N VAL A 7 -5.72 23.25 21.14
CA VAL A 7 -5.89 21.92 20.50
C VAL A 7 -4.62 21.11 20.78
N THR A 8 -4.78 19.91 21.31
CA THR A 8 -3.65 19.01 21.57
C THR A 8 -3.17 18.30 20.30
N THR A 9 -1.95 17.79 20.30
CA THR A 9 -1.39 17.01 19.19
C THR A 9 -2.26 15.77 18.90
N ASP A 10 -2.81 15.13 19.93
CA ASP A 10 -3.69 13.97 19.79
C ASP A 10 -5.00 14.33 19.11
N GLU A 11 -5.59 15.48 19.43
CA GLU A 11 -6.81 15.98 18.77
C GLU A 11 -6.58 16.32 17.29
N ILE A 12 -5.40 16.85 16.97
CA ILE A 12 -5.00 17.10 15.58
C ILE A 12 -4.88 15.78 14.83
N TYR A 13 -4.18 14.81 15.40
CA TYR A 13 -4.01 13.47 14.81
C TYR A 13 -5.36 12.78 14.59
N GLU A 14 -6.26 12.81 15.57
CA GLU A 14 -7.59 12.24 15.44
C GLU A 14 -8.40 12.88 14.30
N LYS A 15 -8.29 14.17 14.10
CA LYS A 15 -8.96 14.87 12.99
C LYS A 15 -8.43 14.41 11.64
N TYR A 16 -7.12 14.29 11.48
CA TYR A 16 -6.50 13.76 10.27
C TYR A 16 -6.90 12.30 10.01
N LEU A 17 -6.91 11.48 11.05
CA LEU A 17 -7.32 10.09 10.95
C LEU A 17 -8.79 9.95 10.53
N LYS A 18 -9.70 10.69 11.15
CA LYS A 18 -11.13 10.71 10.77
C LYS A 18 -11.33 11.15 9.34
N LYS A 19 -10.59 12.17 8.89
CA LYS A 19 -10.63 12.63 7.50
C LYS A 19 -10.14 11.54 6.55
N ALA A 20 -9.01 10.90 6.84
CA ALA A 20 -8.47 9.82 6.01
C ALA A 20 -9.43 8.63 5.92
N ILE A 21 -10.05 8.22 7.02
CA ILE A 21 -11.08 7.17 7.04
C ILE A 21 -12.26 7.53 6.14
N ALA A 22 -12.77 8.76 6.24
CA ALA A 22 -13.88 9.23 5.42
C ALA A 22 -13.52 9.22 3.93
N GLU A 23 -12.34 9.69 3.55
CA GLU A 23 -11.88 9.73 2.16
C GLU A 23 -11.63 8.33 1.59
N ILE A 24 -11.08 7.39 2.36
CA ILE A 24 -10.91 5.99 1.95
C ILE A 24 -12.27 5.31 1.76
N ASN A 25 -13.24 5.55 2.63
CA ASN A 25 -14.58 5.01 2.49
C ASN A 25 -15.30 5.57 1.26
N GLU A 26 -15.21 6.86 1.01
CA GLU A 26 -15.76 7.49 -0.20
C GLU A 26 -15.12 6.91 -1.47
N LEU A 27 -13.81 6.74 -1.49
CA LEU A 27 -13.11 6.11 -2.59
C LEU A 27 -13.57 4.65 -2.80
N GLY A 28 -13.75 3.89 -1.72
CA GLY A 28 -14.30 2.53 -1.78
C GLY A 28 -15.69 2.48 -2.41
N ASP A 29 -16.56 3.42 -2.07
CA ASP A 29 -17.90 3.54 -2.68
C ASP A 29 -17.82 3.88 -4.18
N GLU A 30 -16.87 4.71 -4.60
CA GLU A 30 -16.66 5.02 -6.01
C GLU A 30 -16.13 3.80 -6.79
N ILE A 31 -15.18 3.06 -6.22
CA ILE A 31 -14.67 1.82 -6.82
C ILE A 31 -15.81 0.79 -6.97
N ALA A 32 -16.63 0.64 -5.95
CA ALA A 32 -17.80 -0.26 -6.00
C ALA A 32 -18.80 0.14 -7.10
N ARG A 33 -19.04 1.43 -7.29
CA ARG A 33 -19.86 1.93 -8.39
C ARG A 33 -19.24 1.67 -9.76
N ALA A 34 -17.92 1.82 -9.88
CA ALA A 34 -17.17 1.55 -11.13
C ALA A 34 -17.24 0.06 -11.53
N ALA A 35 -17.27 -0.85 -10.56
CA ALA A 35 -17.45 -2.29 -10.81
C ALA A 35 -18.87 -2.67 -11.31
N LYS A 36 -19.85 -1.77 -11.23
CA LYS A 36 -21.21 -1.91 -11.78
C LYS A 36 -21.98 -3.15 -11.31
N GLY A 37 -21.61 -3.76 -10.21
CA GLY A 37 -22.17 -5.01 -9.72
C GLY A 37 -21.79 -6.26 -10.53
N GLU A 38 -20.93 -6.11 -11.53
CA GLU A 38 -20.44 -7.21 -12.36
C GLU A 38 -19.26 -7.95 -11.70
N HIS A 39 -18.49 -7.24 -10.89
CA HIS A 39 -17.32 -7.74 -10.19
C HIS A 39 -17.35 -7.37 -8.71
N VAL A 40 -16.67 -8.17 -7.89
CA VAL A 40 -16.43 -7.84 -6.48
C VAL A 40 -15.18 -6.97 -6.41
N PRO A 41 -15.31 -5.70 -5.98
CA PRO A 41 -14.13 -4.86 -5.81
C PRO A 41 -13.32 -5.31 -4.60
N VAL A 42 -12.00 -5.35 -4.76
CA VAL A 42 -11.05 -5.65 -3.70
C VAL A 42 -10.46 -4.33 -3.21
N LEU A 43 -10.92 -3.88 -2.07
CA LEU A 43 -10.50 -2.60 -1.50
C LEU A 43 -9.22 -2.74 -0.70
N GLY A 44 -8.46 -1.65 -0.59
CA GLY A 44 -7.28 -1.58 0.25
C GLY A 44 -7.59 -1.85 1.71
N SER A 45 -6.63 -2.41 2.43
CA SER A 45 -6.76 -2.79 3.84
C SER A 45 -5.60 -2.26 4.68
N GLY A 46 -5.86 -2.03 5.96
CA GLY A 46 -4.89 -1.56 6.92
C GLY A 46 -5.16 -0.14 7.40
N HIS A 47 -4.12 0.52 7.90
CA HIS A 47 -4.26 1.83 8.51
C HIS A 47 -4.25 2.95 7.46
N PRO A 48 -5.27 3.84 7.41
CA PRO A 48 -5.39 4.86 6.35
C PRO A 48 -4.36 6.01 6.47
N ARG A 49 -3.55 6.02 7.50
CA ARG A 49 -2.40 6.92 7.71
C ARG A 49 -1.10 6.14 7.90
N ALA A 50 -0.97 5.01 7.21
CA ALA A 50 0.20 4.15 7.31
C ALA A 50 1.48 4.80 6.79
N ASP A 51 2.60 4.51 7.44
CA ASP A 51 3.93 4.89 6.95
C ASP A 51 4.39 4.02 5.79
N VAL A 52 3.94 2.77 5.73
CA VAL A 52 4.31 1.78 4.70
C VAL A 52 3.10 1.36 3.89
N PHE A 53 3.20 1.51 2.58
CA PHE A 53 2.17 1.18 1.61
C PHE A 53 2.61 -0.03 0.80
N LEU A 54 1.88 -1.14 0.90
CA LEU A 54 2.15 -2.35 0.14
C LEU A 54 1.33 -2.35 -1.15
N LEU A 55 1.97 -2.52 -2.28
CA LEU A 55 1.34 -2.50 -3.59
C LEU A 55 1.67 -3.76 -4.37
N LYS A 56 0.66 -4.53 -4.75
CA LYS A 56 0.78 -5.61 -5.73
C LYS A 56 -0.18 -5.41 -6.91
N HIS A 57 -0.02 -6.18 -7.97
CA HIS A 57 -0.70 -5.88 -9.23
C HIS A 57 -2.18 -6.29 -9.21
N LEU A 58 -2.47 -7.56 -8.98
CA LEU A 58 -3.80 -8.15 -9.13
C LEU A 58 -4.29 -8.82 -7.84
N PRO A 59 -5.61 -8.74 -7.56
CA PRO A 59 -6.20 -9.52 -6.47
C PRO A 59 -6.18 -11.03 -6.78
N GLN A 60 -5.97 -11.81 -5.73
CA GLN A 60 -6.10 -13.26 -5.75
C GLN A 60 -7.54 -13.71 -5.44
N PRO A 61 -7.94 -14.96 -5.76
CA PRO A 61 -9.29 -15.43 -5.51
C PRO A 61 -9.80 -15.26 -4.08
N ALA A 62 -8.96 -15.49 -3.08
CA ALA A 62 -9.31 -15.28 -1.67
C ALA A 62 -9.61 -13.81 -1.35
N GLU A 63 -8.88 -12.88 -1.95
CA GLU A 63 -9.13 -11.44 -1.81
C GLU A 63 -10.45 -11.04 -2.48
N VAL A 64 -10.72 -11.58 -3.67
CA VAL A 64 -12.00 -11.33 -4.39
C VAL A 64 -13.18 -11.85 -3.58
N GLN A 65 -13.05 -13.02 -2.96
CA GLN A 65 -14.10 -13.61 -2.13
C GLN A 65 -14.47 -12.71 -0.94
N GLU A 66 -13.48 -12.10 -0.31
CA GLU A 66 -13.67 -11.26 0.88
C GLU A 66 -13.79 -9.75 0.55
N GLY A 67 -13.40 -9.34 -0.65
CA GLY A 67 -13.36 -7.93 -1.03
C GLY A 67 -12.25 -7.12 -0.35
N VAL A 68 -11.22 -7.77 0.17
CA VAL A 68 -10.16 -7.19 1.00
C VAL A 68 -8.78 -7.53 0.45
N ALA A 69 -7.96 -6.53 0.18
CA ALA A 69 -6.58 -6.70 -0.28
C ALA A 69 -5.72 -7.42 0.77
N PHE A 70 -4.82 -8.26 0.28
CA PHE A 70 -3.93 -9.11 1.12
C PHE A 70 -4.64 -10.12 2.02
N TYR A 71 -5.92 -10.35 1.85
CA TYR A 71 -6.60 -11.43 2.55
C TYR A 71 -6.12 -12.80 2.04
N GLY A 72 -5.68 -13.68 2.96
CA GLY A 72 -5.21 -15.02 2.65
C GLY A 72 -3.70 -15.21 2.80
N ARG A 73 -3.10 -16.06 1.95
CA ARG A 73 -1.69 -16.50 2.06
C ARG A 73 -0.69 -15.35 2.02
N ALA A 74 -0.87 -14.41 1.11
CA ALA A 74 0.02 -13.25 0.97
C ALA A 74 0.03 -12.41 2.24
N GLY A 75 -1.14 -12.08 2.78
CA GLY A 75 -1.26 -11.32 4.02
C GLY A 75 -0.63 -12.02 5.22
N GLN A 76 -0.82 -13.33 5.33
CA GLN A 76 -0.19 -14.12 6.40
C GLN A 76 1.35 -14.12 6.28
N ALA A 77 1.88 -14.25 5.07
CA ALA A 77 3.32 -14.21 4.82
C ALA A 77 3.90 -12.81 5.15
N ILE A 78 3.20 -11.76 4.76
CA ILE A 78 3.59 -10.38 5.08
C ILE A 78 3.59 -10.14 6.60
N LEU A 79 2.54 -10.53 7.31
CA LEU A 79 2.48 -10.36 8.77
C LEU A 79 3.62 -11.07 9.50
N LYS A 80 3.98 -12.28 9.08
CA LYS A 80 5.14 -13.01 9.62
C LYS A 80 6.45 -12.29 9.31
N SER A 81 6.58 -11.75 8.09
CA SER A 81 7.78 -11.01 7.68
C SER A 81 7.94 -9.71 8.47
N LEU A 82 6.85 -8.96 8.67
CA LEU A 82 6.84 -7.74 9.49
C LEU A 82 7.24 -8.05 10.94
N GLN A 83 6.70 -9.12 11.51
CA GLN A 83 7.05 -9.55 12.87
C GLN A 83 8.54 -9.86 13.00
N ARG A 84 9.13 -10.54 12.02
CA ARG A 84 10.59 -10.82 11.98
C ARG A 84 11.43 -9.54 11.90
N LEU A 85 10.92 -8.49 11.28
CA LEU A 85 11.60 -7.20 11.12
C LEU A 85 11.29 -6.20 12.23
N ASN A 86 10.46 -6.56 13.20
CA ASN A 86 9.95 -5.66 14.26
C ASN A 86 9.25 -4.42 13.68
N VAL A 87 8.57 -4.58 12.56
CA VAL A 87 7.73 -3.53 11.95
C VAL A 87 6.32 -3.66 12.48
N ASP A 88 5.75 -2.55 12.95
CA ASP A 88 4.40 -2.51 13.48
C ASP A 88 3.36 -2.76 12.36
N PRO A 89 2.58 -3.86 12.41
CA PRO A 89 1.57 -4.14 11.41
C PRO A 89 0.45 -3.08 11.35
N LEU A 90 0.26 -2.28 12.39
CA LEU A 90 -0.69 -1.17 12.40
C LEU A 90 -0.21 0.04 11.59
N SER A 91 1.05 0.07 11.18
CA SER A 91 1.62 1.10 10.31
C SER A 91 1.63 0.72 8.84
N ILE A 92 0.83 -0.27 8.45
CA ILE A 92 0.77 -0.83 7.09
C ILE A 92 -0.60 -0.57 6.46
N TYR A 93 -0.58 -0.21 5.18
CA TYR A 93 -1.74 -0.21 4.30
C TYR A 93 -1.39 -1.00 3.04
N GLY A 94 -2.27 -1.89 2.60
CA GLY A 94 -2.03 -2.73 1.43
C GLY A 94 -3.16 -2.63 0.41
N THR A 95 -2.81 -2.60 -0.88
CA THR A 95 -3.78 -2.56 -1.97
C THR A 95 -3.23 -3.23 -3.24
N ASN A 96 -4.12 -3.46 -4.20
CA ASN A 96 -3.77 -3.90 -5.54
C ASN A 96 -3.81 -2.72 -6.53
N CYS A 97 -3.04 -2.78 -7.59
CA CYS A 97 -3.13 -1.82 -8.70
C CYS A 97 -4.51 -1.84 -9.33
N LEU A 98 -5.03 -3.02 -9.66
CA LEU A 98 -6.39 -3.22 -10.14
C LEU A 98 -7.28 -3.70 -8.99
N LYS A 99 -8.47 -3.14 -8.88
CA LYS A 99 -9.41 -3.42 -7.79
C LYS A 99 -10.40 -4.52 -8.12
N PHE A 100 -10.64 -4.77 -9.41
CA PHE A 100 -11.54 -5.82 -9.89
C PHE A 100 -11.14 -6.27 -11.31
N ALA A 101 -11.68 -7.40 -11.75
CA ALA A 101 -11.42 -7.92 -13.10
C ALA A 101 -11.95 -6.95 -14.17
N ASP A 102 -11.23 -6.84 -15.28
CA ASP A 102 -11.56 -5.99 -16.43
C ASP A 102 -11.70 -4.49 -16.10
N GLU A 103 -11.10 -4.04 -15.00
CA GLU A 103 -11.04 -2.62 -14.66
C GLU A 103 -10.25 -1.85 -15.72
N ASP A 104 -10.76 -0.68 -16.09
CA ASP A 104 -10.03 0.25 -16.96
C ASP A 104 -8.76 0.75 -16.26
N GLU A 105 -7.61 0.59 -16.91
CA GLU A 105 -6.33 0.90 -16.29
C GLU A 105 -6.15 2.40 -15.98
N GLU A 106 -6.71 3.28 -16.79
CA GLU A 106 -6.64 4.72 -16.53
C GLU A 106 -7.46 5.08 -15.27
N GLU A 107 -8.64 4.48 -15.14
CA GLU A 107 -9.46 4.62 -13.94
C GLU A 107 -8.77 4.02 -12.70
N ALA A 108 -8.16 2.84 -12.84
CA ALA A 108 -7.38 2.21 -11.79
C ALA A 108 -6.20 3.07 -11.34
N ARG A 109 -5.49 3.72 -12.25
CA ARG A 109 -4.42 4.67 -11.92
C ARG A 109 -4.95 5.88 -11.14
N ARG A 110 -6.12 6.40 -11.49
CA ARG A 110 -6.76 7.50 -10.73
C ARG A 110 -7.12 7.07 -9.30
N PHE A 111 -7.67 5.87 -9.13
CA PHE A 111 -7.97 5.33 -7.80
C PHE A 111 -6.71 5.14 -6.95
N LEU A 112 -5.66 4.54 -7.51
CA LEU A 112 -4.39 4.36 -6.81
C LEU A 112 -3.75 5.69 -6.43
N THR A 113 -3.76 6.66 -7.32
CA THR A 113 -3.27 8.02 -7.03
C THR A 113 -4.01 8.64 -5.85
N ARG A 114 -5.33 8.49 -5.77
CA ARG A 114 -6.12 8.98 -4.65
C ARG A 114 -5.82 8.22 -3.35
N GLU A 115 -5.64 6.90 -3.39
CA GLU A 115 -5.20 6.14 -2.22
C GLU A 115 -3.89 6.67 -1.66
N LEU A 116 -2.91 6.91 -2.53
CA LEU A 116 -1.60 7.47 -2.15
C LEU A 116 -1.73 8.88 -1.54
N HIS A 117 -2.59 9.73 -2.10
CA HIS A 117 -2.83 11.06 -1.55
C HIS A 117 -3.53 11.03 -0.18
N VAL A 118 -4.39 10.06 0.07
CA VAL A 118 -5.06 9.90 1.37
C VAL A 118 -4.11 9.33 2.40
N VAL A 119 -3.44 8.24 2.07
CA VAL A 119 -2.56 7.51 3.02
C VAL A 119 -1.29 8.30 3.32
N GLN A 120 -0.70 8.94 2.33
CA GLN A 120 0.55 9.73 2.44
C GLN A 120 1.69 8.90 3.06
N PRO A 121 2.04 7.74 2.48
CA PRO A 121 3.08 6.88 3.02
C PRO A 121 4.47 7.52 2.89
N LYS A 122 5.41 7.02 3.68
CA LYS A 122 6.84 7.35 3.56
C LYS A 122 7.57 6.34 2.70
N LEU A 123 7.07 5.11 2.63
CA LEU A 123 7.62 4.04 1.80
C LEU A 123 6.51 3.28 1.09
N ILE A 124 6.70 3.04 -0.21
CA ILE A 124 5.88 2.11 -1.00
C ILE A 124 6.71 0.85 -1.23
N VAL A 125 6.21 -0.31 -0.83
CA VAL A 125 6.79 -1.61 -1.17
C VAL A 125 6.04 -2.14 -2.39
N VAL A 126 6.70 -2.11 -3.55
CA VAL A 126 6.14 -2.52 -4.83
C VAL A 126 6.51 -3.97 -5.10
N MET A 127 5.51 -4.81 -5.32
CA MET A 127 5.66 -6.25 -5.45
C MET A 127 5.43 -6.70 -6.88
N GLY A 128 6.53 -7.04 -7.57
CA GLY A 128 6.51 -7.56 -8.92
C GLY A 128 6.66 -6.49 -10.01
N GLU A 129 7.02 -6.96 -11.19
CA GLU A 129 7.31 -6.10 -12.37
C GLU A 129 6.08 -5.35 -12.86
N ASP A 130 4.92 -6.01 -12.88
CA ASP A 130 3.68 -5.39 -13.36
C ASP A 130 3.23 -4.26 -12.42
N ALA A 131 3.36 -4.45 -11.10
CA ALA A 131 3.06 -3.40 -10.13
C ALA A 131 4.03 -2.22 -10.23
N LEU A 132 5.32 -2.50 -10.48
CA LEU A 132 6.33 -1.46 -10.70
C LEU A 132 6.04 -0.66 -11.97
N GLY A 133 5.70 -1.33 -13.07
CA GLY A 133 5.30 -0.68 -14.33
C GLY A 133 4.09 0.22 -14.11
N PHE A 134 3.09 -0.26 -13.38
CA PHE A 134 1.89 0.50 -13.05
C PHE A 134 2.20 1.76 -12.22
N LEU A 135 3.06 1.64 -11.21
CA LEU A 135 3.50 2.78 -10.39
C LEU A 135 4.24 3.82 -11.23
N ASN A 136 5.13 3.38 -12.13
CA ASN A 136 5.90 4.26 -13.01
C ASN A 136 5.05 5.00 -14.05
N GLU A 137 3.85 4.50 -14.35
CA GLU A 137 2.89 5.16 -15.24
C GLU A 137 1.99 6.18 -14.53
N LEU A 138 2.05 6.27 -13.20
CA LEU A 138 1.27 7.27 -12.47
C LEU A 138 1.78 8.69 -12.75
N GLU A 139 0.87 9.59 -13.06
CA GLU A 139 1.12 11.03 -13.10
C GLU A 139 1.09 11.60 -11.67
N PHE A 140 2.09 11.23 -10.87
CA PHE A 140 2.19 11.68 -9.49
C PHE A 140 3.17 12.86 -9.36
N PRO A 141 2.82 13.92 -8.60
CA PRO A 141 3.64 15.12 -8.49
C PRO A 141 5.07 14.80 -8.02
N LEU A 142 6.06 15.29 -8.75
CA LEU A 142 7.49 15.15 -8.47
C LEU A 142 8.02 13.71 -8.47
N ALA A 143 7.25 12.76 -8.97
CA ALA A 143 7.68 11.37 -9.05
C ALA A 143 8.78 11.16 -10.09
N ALA A 144 9.81 10.44 -9.71
CA ALA A 144 10.88 9.96 -10.60
C ALA A 144 10.67 8.48 -10.93
N PRO A 145 11.09 8.00 -12.11
CA PRO A 145 11.04 6.58 -12.42
C PRO A 145 11.81 5.73 -11.43
N VAL A 146 11.25 4.58 -11.06
CA VAL A 146 11.88 3.59 -10.18
C VAL A 146 12.43 2.45 -11.03
N GLU A 147 13.70 2.12 -10.82
CA GLU A 147 14.37 1.04 -11.52
C GLU A 147 14.06 -0.33 -10.90
N PRO A 148 14.04 -1.43 -11.69
CA PRO A 148 13.70 -2.76 -11.19
C PRO A 148 14.87 -3.42 -10.43
N ARG A 149 15.36 -2.77 -9.38
CA ARG A 149 16.45 -3.23 -8.53
C ARG A 149 15.92 -3.83 -7.23
N LEU A 150 15.90 -5.15 -7.16
CA LEU A 150 15.35 -5.89 -6.03
C LEU A 150 16.07 -5.57 -4.70
N GLY A 151 15.29 -5.27 -3.68
CA GLY A 151 15.79 -5.02 -2.33
C GLY A 151 16.49 -3.66 -2.15
N GLU A 152 16.46 -2.80 -3.16
CA GLU A 152 17.05 -1.47 -3.12
C GLU A 152 15.96 -0.43 -2.88
N ILE A 153 16.21 0.47 -1.94
CA ILE A 153 15.32 1.60 -1.64
C ILE A 153 15.73 2.77 -2.50
N GLN A 154 14.78 3.29 -3.28
CA GLN A 154 14.97 4.40 -4.21
C GLN A 154 14.06 5.57 -3.83
N GLU A 155 14.51 6.78 -4.11
CA GLU A 155 13.66 7.97 -3.99
C GLU A 155 12.65 8.00 -5.15
N TRP A 156 11.37 8.08 -4.83
CA TRP A 156 10.29 8.25 -5.80
C TRP A 156 9.83 9.70 -5.90
N THR A 157 9.58 10.29 -4.75
CA THR A 157 9.37 11.75 -4.60
C THR A 157 10.29 12.27 -3.49
N PRO A 158 10.41 13.58 -3.29
CA PRO A 158 11.24 14.12 -2.20
C PRO A 158 10.87 13.63 -0.79
N THR A 159 9.64 13.09 -0.62
CA THR A 159 9.14 12.63 0.69
C THR A 159 8.74 11.15 0.73
N VAL A 160 8.81 10.45 -0.40
CA VAL A 160 8.38 9.05 -0.50
C VAL A 160 9.46 8.21 -1.18
N HIS A 161 9.85 7.13 -0.52
CA HIS A 161 10.75 6.13 -1.08
C HIS A 161 9.98 4.92 -1.62
N VAL A 162 10.63 4.13 -2.47
CA VAL A 162 10.10 2.87 -3.00
C VAL A 162 11.11 1.75 -2.76
N LEU A 163 10.62 0.63 -2.25
CA LEU A 163 11.32 -0.64 -2.17
C LEU A 163 10.73 -1.60 -3.19
N TYR A 164 11.52 -2.08 -4.14
CA TYR A 164 11.10 -3.06 -5.13
C TYR A 164 11.41 -4.48 -4.66
N VAL A 165 10.39 -5.34 -4.64
CA VAL A 165 10.50 -6.75 -4.24
C VAL A 165 9.82 -7.64 -5.27
N PRO A 166 10.11 -8.97 -5.29
CA PRO A 166 9.36 -9.91 -6.13
C PRO A 166 7.88 -9.90 -5.81
N ASP A 167 7.04 -10.31 -6.76
CA ASP A 167 5.62 -10.51 -6.51
C ASP A 167 5.40 -11.53 -5.39
N ILE A 168 4.64 -11.15 -4.36
CA ILE A 168 4.41 -12.02 -3.20
C ILE A 168 3.60 -13.26 -3.57
N ASP A 169 2.59 -13.12 -4.42
CA ASP A 169 1.69 -14.23 -4.74
C ASP A 169 2.41 -15.36 -5.46
N SER A 170 3.32 -15.06 -6.40
CA SER A 170 4.15 -16.03 -7.10
C SER A 170 5.34 -16.55 -6.28
N SER A 171 5.64 -15.91 -5.16
CA SER A 171 6.80 -16.26 -4.32
C SER A 171 6.51 -17.29 -3.23
N LEU A 172 5.26 -17.71 -3.04
CA LEU A 172 4.85 -18.52 -1.88
C LEU A 172 4.92 -20.02 -2.08
N ASP A 173 5.10 -20.52 -3.29
CA ASP A 173 4.98 -21.94 -3.58
C ASP A 173 6.32 -22.69 -3.49
N GLU A 174 7.42 -22.05 -3.86
CA GLU A 174 8.74 -22.66 -3.89
C GLU A 174 9.73 -21.98 -2.95
N GLN A 175 10.58 -22.78 -2.30
CA GLN A 175 11.57 -22.28 -1.33
C GLN A 175 12.55 -21.25 -1.92
N PRO A 176 13.11 -21.44 -3.14
CA PRO A 176 13.97 -20.42 -3.75
C PRO A 176 13.27 -19.08 -3.95
N SER A 177 11.99 -19.09 -4.35
CA SER A 177 11.18 -17.88 -4.55
C SER A 177 10.89 -17.18 -3.22
N LYS A 178 10.56 -17.93 -2.16
CA LYS A 178 10.41 -17.39 -0.80
C LYS A 178 11.69 -16.72 -0.31
N THR A 179 12.82 -17.34 -0.53
CA THR A 179 14.13 -16.80 -0.14
C THR A 179 14.46 -15.53 -0.91
N ARG A 180 14.20 -15.51 -2.22
CA ARG A 180 14.40 -14.33 -3.06
C ARG A 180 13.51 -13.16 -2.60
N PHE A 181 12.24 -13.43 -2.30
CA PHE A 181 11.33 -12.42 -1.76
C PHE A 181 11.86 -11.87 -0.43
N TRP A 182 12.18 -12.76 0.51
CA TRP A 182 12.70 -12.36 1.83
C TRP A 182 13.97 -11.52 1.72
N ASN A 183 14.92 -11.91 0.87
CA ASN A 183 16.18 -11.18 0.69
C ASN A 183 15.98 -9.75 0.19
N ALA A 184 14.94 -9.50 -0.61
CA ALA A 184 14.57 -8.16 -1.03
C ALA A 184 13.76 -7.43 0.05
N PHE A 185 12.74 -8.08 0.61
CA PHE A 185 11.81 -7.48 1.57
C PHE A 185 12.47 -7.07 2.89
N LYS A 186 13.48 -7.79 3.34
CA LYS A 186 14.18 -7.50 4.61
C LYS A 186 14.83 -6.12 4.68
N ALA A 187 15.04 -5.45 3.54
CA ALA A 187 15.51 -4.06 3.50
C ALA A 187 14.55 -3.09 4.20
N LEU A 188 13.28 -3.46 4.35
CA LEU A 188 12.30 -2.70 5.13
C LEU A 188 12.72 -2.55 6.60
N GLY A 189 13.36 -3.55 7.19
CA GLY A 189 13.72 -3.55 8.62
C GLY A 189 14.62 -2.40 9.03
N PRO A 190 15.82 -2.25 8.43
CA PRO A 190 16.70 -1.11 8.71
C PRO A 190 16.06 0.24 8.40
N TRP A 191 15.33 0.34 7.28
CA TRP A 191 14.62 1.56 6.91
C TRP A 191 13.60 1.97 7.98
N TRP A 192 12.82 1.01 8.49
CA TRP A 192 11.85 1.22 9.56
C TRP A 192 12.51 1.65 10.87
N ALA A 193 13.62 0.98 11.24
CA ALA A 193 14.35 1.30 12.47
C ALA A 193 14.95 2.72 12.47
N ASP A 194 15.29 3.24 11.30
CA ASP A 194 15.86 4.57 11.11
C ASP A 194 14.81 5.67 10.94
N LEU A 195 13.50 5.32 10.92
CA LEU A 195 12.45 6.34 10.85
C LEU A 195 12.47 7.26 12.06
N PRO A 196 12.42 8.58 11.84
CA PRO A 196 12.22 9.53 12.93
C PRO A 196 10.89 9.24 13.65
N PRO A 197 10.82 9.48 14.96
CA PRO A 197 9.61 9.20 15.74
C PRO A 197 8.40 10.08 15.41
N TYR A 198 8.58 11.06 14.49
CA TYR A 198 7.53 11.97 14.00
C TYR A 198 7.86 12.56 12.62
#